data_15fc73c99f84d08653c7f991246115c3
#
_entry.id   15fc73c99f84d08653c7f991246115c3
#
_cell.length_a   1.000
_cell.length_b   1.000
_cell.length_c   1.000
_cell.angle_alpha   90.00
_cell.angle_beta   90.00
_cell.angle_gamma   90.00
#
_symmetry.space_group_name_H-M   'P 1'
#
loop_
_entity.id
_entity.type
_entity.pdbx_description
1 polymer ?
#
loop_
_entity_poly.entity_id
_entity_poly.type
_entity_poly.pdbx_seq_one_letter_code
_entity_poly.pdbx_strand_id
1 'polypeptide(L)'
;MAWQPADNRYDTMTYNRVGRSGLKLPAISLGLWHNFGDDTPHERKVDMCRTAFDLGITHFDLANNYGPPAGTAETAFGEILRSDFAGLRDELIISSKAGYGMWPGPYGEWGSRKYVIASCDQSLKRM
;
A
#
# COMPACT_ATOMS: atom_id res chain seq x y z
N MET A 1 1.23 20.15 -15.85
CA MET A 1 0.11 19.21 -16.06
C MET A 1 0.09 18.21 -14.90
N ALA A 2 -1.08 17.79 -14.48
CA ALA A 2 -1.19 16.69 -13.53
C ALA A 2 -0.67 15.39 -14.17
N TRP A 3 -0.05 14.52 -13.37
CA TRP A 3 0.38 13.21 -13.84
C TRP A 3 -0.83 12.38 -14.32
N GLN A 4 -0.64 11.66 -15.39
CA GLN A 4 -1.59 10.67 -15.89
C GLN A 4 -0.85 9.34 -16.03
N PRO A 5 -1.48 8.20 -15.68
CA PRO A 5 -0.87 6.89 -15.85
C PRO A 5 -0.48 6.64 -17.31
N ALA A 6 0.65 5.97 -17.51
CA ALA A 6 1.08 5.57 -18.84
C ALA A 6 0.05 4.63 -19.49
N ASP A 7 -0.37 4.92 -20.72
CA ASP A 7 -1.37 4.12 -21.44
C ASP A 7 -0.89 2.68 -21.69
N ASN A 8 0.41 2.51 -21.86
CA ASN A 8 1.07 1.23 -22.14
C ASN A 8 1.58 0.50 -20.87
N ARG A 9 1.18 0.91 -19.66
CA ARG A 9 1.69 0.38 -18.39
C ARG A 9 1.54 -1.13 -18.23
N TYR A 10 0.58 -1.73 -18.91
CA TYR A 10 0.33 -3.18 -18.82
C TYR A 10 1.00 -4.02 -19.91
N ASP A 11 1.69 -3.40 -20.87
CA ASP A 11 2.16 -4.09 -22.09
C ASP A 11 3.33 -5.05 -21.85
N THR A 12 4.20 -4.74 -20.87
CA THR A 12 5.45 -5.49 -20.66
C THR A 12 5.50 -6.24 -19.33
N MET A 13 4.66 -5.89 -18.35
CA MET A 13 4.65 -6.56 -17.05
C MET A 13 4.03 -7.95 -17.16
N THR A 14 4.69 -8.93 -16.55
CA THR A 14 4.14 -10.28 -16.40
C THR A 14 3.20 -10.33 -15.20
N TYR A 15 1.97 -10.81 -15.41
CA TYR A 15 0.98 -11.02 -14.35
C TYR A 15 0.73 -12.51 -14.18
N ASN A 16 0.98 -13.03 -12.97
CA ASN A 16 0.86 -14.44 -12.63
C ASN A 16 -0.38 -14.70 -11.77
N ARG A 17 -1.05 -15.81 -12.01
CA ARG A 17 -2.18 -16.22 -11.17
C ARG A 17 -1.73 -16.57 -9.75
N VAL A 18 -2.53 -16.16 -8.79
CA VAL A 18 -2.32 -16.44 -7.36
C VAL A 18 -3.18 -17.65 -6.98
N GLY A 19 -2.62 -18.83 -7.22
CA GLY A 19 -3.30 -20.08 -6.91
C GLY A 19 -4.70 -20.16 -7.54
N ARG A 20 -5.72 -20.42 -6.70
CA ARG A 20 -7.12 -20.58 -7.11
C ARG A 20 -8.00 -19.37 -6.76
N SER A 21 -7.39 -18.26 -6.37
CA SER A 21 -8.12 -17.06 -5.90
C SER A 21 -8.82 -16.28 -7.01
N GLY A 22 -8.44 -16.50 -8.26
CA GLY A 22 -8.88 -15.68 -9.40
C GLY A 22 -8.05 -14.40 -9.59
N LEU A 23 -7.24 -14.00 -8.61
CA LEU A 23 -6.36 -12.85 -8.70
C LEU A 23 -5.15 -13.14 -9.59
N LYS A 24 -4.61 -12.07 -10.16
CA LYS A 24 -3.28 -12.03 -10.77
C LYS A 24 -2.45 -10.98 -10.05
N LEU A 25 -1.19 -11.28 -9.81
CA LEU A 25 -0.23 -10.32 -9.28
C LEU A 25 0.87 -10.06 -10.31
N PRO A 26 1.39 -8.82 -10.36
CA PRO A 26 2.57 -8.53 -11.17
C PRO A 26 3.76 -9.34 -10.64
N ALA A 27 4.71 -9.63 -11.52
CA ALA A 27 5.93 -10.34 -11.16
C ALA A 27 6.77 -9.58 -10.12
N ILE A 28 6.58 -8.25 -10.03
CA ILE A 28 7.25 -7.36 -9.08
C ILE A 28 6.18 -6.57 -8.33
N SER A 29 6.34 -6.42 -7.02
CA SER A 29 5.49 -5.60 -6.15
C SER A 29 6.32 -4.45 -5.56
N LEU A 30 5.69 -3.32 -5.28
CA LEU A 30 6.32 -2.24 -4.52
C LEU A 30 6.05 -2.42 -3.03
N GLY A 31 7.12 -2.67 -2.25
CA GLY A 31 7.04 -2.70 -0.79
C GLY A 31 7.22 -1.32 -0.19
N LEU A 32 6.34 -0.94 0.74
CA LEU A 32 6.34 0.38 1.36
C LEU A 32 6.93 0.37 2.77
N TRP A 33 7.83 -0.56 3.05
CA TRP A 33 8.48 -0.62 4.36
C TRP A 33 9.47 0.53 4.55
N HIS A 34 10.37 0.72 3.59
CA HIS A 34 11.35 1.81 3.61
C HIS A 34 10.90 2.96 2.70
N ASN A 35 11.31 4.19 3.05
CA ASN A 35 11.06 5.40 2.26
C ASN A 35 9.59 5.87 2.20
N PHE A 36 8.72 5.37 3.07
CA PHE A 36 7.32 5.80 3.13
C PHE A 36 6.89 6.37 4.48
N GLY A 37 7.81 6.48 5.44
CA GLY A 37 7.59 7.17 6.73
C GLY A 37 7.66 8.69 6.62
N ASP A 38 7.55 9.34 7.78
CA ASP A 38 7.61 10.81 7.88
C ASP A 38 9.00 11.38 7.61
N ASP A 39 10.03 10.53 7.64
CA ASP A 39 11.42 10.88 7.34
C ASP A 39 11.71 11.02 5.83
N THR A 40 10.76 10.70 4.99
CA THR A 40 10.89 10.81 3.52
C THR A 40 9.95 11.89 2.98
N PRO A 41 10.44 12.81 2.13
CA PRO A 41 9.59 13.83 1.52
C PRO A 41 8.40 13.22 0.75
N HIS A 42 7.23 13.84 0.87
CA HIS A 42 6.00 13.36 0.25
C HIS A 42 6.14 13.20 -1.28
N GLU A 43 6.73 14.19 -1.93
CA GLU A 43 6.96 14.17 -3.39
C GLU A 43 7.73 12.93 -3.85
N ARG A 44 8.74 12.51 -3.07
CA ARG A 44 9.51 11.30 -3.38
C ARG A 44 8.65 10.03 -3.30
N LYS A 45 7.75 9.95 -2.31
CA LYS A 45 6.80 8.85 -2.17
C LYS A 45 5.86 8.79 -3.37
N VAL A 46 5.34 9.94 -3.77
CA VAL A 46 4.48 10.09 -4.96
C VAL A 46 5.20 9.62 -6.22
N ASP A 47 6.42 10.09 -6.44
CA ASP A 47 7.21 9.73 -7.63
C ASP A 47 7.51 8.23 -7.71
N MET A 48 7.81 7.60 -6.58
CA MET A 48 8.01 6.15 -6.53
C MET A 48 6.73 5.39 -6.90
N CYS A 49 5.58 5.81 -6.38
CA CYS A 49 4.31 5.17 -6.68
C CYS A 49 3.89 5.35 -8.15
N ARG A 50 4.02 6.57 -8.69
CA ARG A 50 3.73 6.87 -10.10
C ARG A 50 4.62 6.05 -11.03
N THR A 51 5.93 6.04 -10.78
CA THR A 51 6.89 5.28 -11.57
C THR A 51 6.58 3.79 -11.54
N ALA A 52 6.30 3.24 -10.36
CA ALA A 52 5.92 1.84 -10.21
C ALA A 52 4.67 1.51 -11.04
N PHE A 53 3.62 2.31 -10.93
CA PHE A 53 2.37 2.09 -11.65
C PHE A 53 2.55 2.23 -13.17
N ASP A 54 3.31 3.23 -13.63
CA ASP A 54 3.63 3.41 -15.05
C ASP A 54 4.42 2.24 -15.65
N LEU A 55 5.12 1.48 -14.80
CA LEU A 55 5.84 0.25 -15.19
C LEU A 55 4.98 -1.02 -15.07
N GLY A 56 3.70 -0.90 -14.69
CA GLY A 56 2.79 -2.03 -14.55
C GLY A 56 2.82 -2.72 -13.18
N ILE A 57 3.47 -2.12 -12.19
CA ILE A 57 3.43 -2.62 -10.81
C ILE A 57 2.10 -2.19 -10.20
N THR A 58 1.17 -3.12 -10.08
CA THR A 58 -0.18 -2.89 -9.56
C THR A 58 -0.35 -3.31 -8.10
N HIS A 59 0.64 -3.99 -7.53
CA HIS A 59 0.60 -4.46 -6.15
C HIS A 59 1.51 -3.62 -5.25
N PHE A 60 0.89 -3.02 -4.23
CA PHE A 60 1.53 -2.21 -3.20
C PHE A 60 1.40 -2.93 -1.86
N ASP A 61 2.54 -3.26 -1.24
CA ASP A 61 2.58 -4.06 -0.03
C ASP A 61 2.98 -3.21 1.18
N LEU A 62 2.08 -3.13 2.16
CA LEU A 62 2.23 -2.37 3.38
C LEU A 62 2.19 -3.27 4.63
N ALA A 63 2.28 -2.64 5.77
CA ALA A 63 1.87 -3.15 7.09
C ALA A 63 1.37 -1.98 7.93
N ASN A 64 0.50 -2.27 8.88
CA ASN A 64 -0.06 -1.22 9.73
C ASN A 64 1.01 -0.44 10.52
N ASN A 65 2.13 -1.09 10.84
CA ASN A 65 3.24 -0.47 11.60
C ASN A 65 4.37 0.11 10.73
N TYR A 66 4.26 0.07 9.42
CA TYR A 66 5.29 0.68 8.56
C TYR A 66 5.35 2.19 8.74
N GLY A 67 6.56 2.72 8.73
CA GLY A 67 6.87 4.12 8.95
C GLY A 67 8.36 4.41 8.77
N PRO A 68 9.04 5.06 9.68
CA PRO A 68 8.61 5.59 10.99
C PRO A 68 7.79 6.89 10.92
N PRO A 69 6.97 7.22 11.92
CA PRO A 69 6.42 6.36 12.96
C PRO A 69 5.43 5.30 12.44
N ALA A 70 5.09 4.32 13.29
CA ALA A 70 4.13 3.27 12.91
C ALA A 70 2.79 3.86 12.41
N GLY A 71 2.31 3.37 11.26
CA GLY A 71 1.09 3.85 10.63
C GLY A 71 1.28 4.94 9.57
N THR A 72 2.45 5.59 9.53
CA THR A 72 2.68 6.73 8.62
C THR A 72 2.84 6.31 7.17
N ALA A 73 3.32 5.10 6.91
CA ALA A 73 3.38 4.58 5.54
C ALA A 73 1.98 4.39 4.95
N GLU A 74 1.05 3.80 5.70
CA GLU A 74 -0.35 3.69 5.27
C GLU A 74 -1.01 5.07 5.11
N THR A 75 -0.76 6.00 6.02
CA THR A 75 -1.28 7.37 5.92
C THR A 75 -0.78 8.06 4.64
N ALA A 76 0.52 8.00 4.39
CA ALA A 76 1.12 8.59 3.18
C ALA A 76 0.57 7.95 1.89
N PHE A 77 0.43 6.62 1.88
CA PHE A 77 -0.14 5.94 0.72
C PHE A 77 -1.63 6.26 0.55
N GLY A 78 -2.38 6.40 1.65
CA GLY A 78 -3.77 6.84 1.61
C GLY A 78 -3.94 8.24 1.01
N GLU A 79 -3.01 9.16 1.27
CA GLU A 79 -2.99 10.47 0.62
C GLU A 79 -2.78 10.34 -0.90
N ILE A 80 -1.84 9.50 -1.32
CA ILE A 80 -1.57 9.21 -2.73
C ILE A 80 -2.79 8.58 -3.42
N LEU A 81 -3.48 7.65 -2.74
CA LEU A 81 -4.70 7.03 -3.26
C LEU A 81 -5.81 8.06 -3.51
N ARG A 82 -5.95 9.05 -2.61
CA ARG A 82 -6.98 10.08 -2.74
C ARG A 82 -6.63 11.18 -3.74
N SER A 83 -5.36 11.41 -4.00
CA SER A 83 -4.87 12.43 -4.93
C SER A 83 -4.49 11.85 -6.29
N ASP A 84 -3.28 11.31 -6.36
CA ASP A 84 -2.67 10.88 -7.63
C ASP A 84 -3.35 9.65 -8.22
N PHE A 85 -3.81 8.73 -7.39
CA PHE A 85 -4.48 7.50 -7.80
C PHE A 85 -6.01 7.58 -7.69
N ALA A 86 -6.56 8.80 -7.61
CA ALA A 86 -8.00 8.99 -7.59
C ALA A 86 -8.66 8.32 -8.81
N GLY A 87 -9.62 7.44 -8.57
CA GLY A 87 -10.31 6.68 -9.63
C GLY A 87 -9.57 5.43 -10.13
N LEU A 88 -8.35 5.15 -9.64
CA LEU A 88 -7.56 4.00 -10.06
C LEU A 88 -7.62 2.82 -9.08
N ARG A 89 -8.42 2.92 -8.01
CA ARG A 89 -8.44 1.92 -6.92
C ARG A 89 -8.68 0.49 -7.40
N ASP A 90 -9.54 0.31 -8.39
CA ASP A 90 -9.88 -1.01 -8.93
C ASP A 90 -8.78 -1.60 -9.82
N GLU A 91 -7.80 -0.80 -10.22
CA GLU A 91 -6.62 -1.26 -10.95
C GLU A 91 -5.47 -1.69 -10.00
N LEU A 92 -5.65 -1.54 -8.68
CA LEU A 92 -4.62 -1.77 -7.67
C LEU A 92 -4.97 -2.96 -6.78
N ILE A 93 -3.95 -3.71 -6.39
CA ILE A 93 -4.01 -4.63 -5.27
C ILE A 93 -3.18 -4.02 -4.13
N ILE A 94 -3.82 -3.84 -3.00
CA ILE A 94 -3.20 -3.30 -1.79
C ILE A 94 -3.24 -4.39 -0.74
N SER A 95 -2.07 -4.80 -0.26
CA SER A 95 -1.94 -5.72 0.86
C SER A 95 -1.38 -5.01 2.08
N SER A 96 -1.88 -5.35 3.25
CA SER A 96 -1.34 -4.90 4.52
C SER A 96 -1.30 -6.04 5.53
N LYS A 97 -0.66 -5.81 6.66
CA LYS A 97 -0.40 -6.81 7.70
C LYS A 97 -0.63 -6.18 9.06
N ALA A 98 -0.93 -7.01 10.05
CA ALA A 98 -1.03 -6.63 11.44
C ALA A 98 -0.31 -7.65 12.32
N GLY A 99 0.17 -7.22 13.50
CA GLY A 99 0.85 -8.14 14.42
C GLY A 99 1.68 -7.43 15.48
N TYR A 100 2.28 -6.31 15.15
CA TYR A 100 3.10 -5.53 16.08
C TYR A 100 2.29 -4.48 16.84
N GLY A 101 2.89 -3.93 17.90
CA GLY A 101 2.24 -2.94 18.77
C GLY A 101 1.80 -1.68 18.05
N MET A 102 0.52 -1.35 18.14
CA MET A 102 -0.08 -0.19 17.49
C MET A 102 -0.74 0.77 18.46
N TRP A 103 -1.15 0.32 19.64
CA TRP A 103 -1.72 1.15 20.70
C TRP A 103 -1.41 0.58 22.08
N PRO A 104 -1.47 1.40 23.15
CA PRO A 104 -1.15 0.95 24.51
C PRO A 104 -2.15 -0.08 25.04
N GLY A 105 -1.69 -0.89 25.99
CA GLY A 105 -2.51 -1.84 26.72
C GLY A 105 -2.46 -3.26 26.13
N PRO A 106 -3.20 -4.20 26.72
CA PRO A 106 -3.04 -5.62 26.45
C PRO A 106 -3.65 -6.07 25.12
N TYR A 107 -4.35 -5.20 24.40
CA TYR A 107 -5.06 -5.54 23.15
C TYR A 107 -4.47 -4.86 21.91
N GLY A 108 -3.35 -4.15 22.08
CA GLY A 108 -2.74 -3.32 21.04
C GLY A 108 -1.74 -4.01 20.14
N GLU A 109 -1.54 -5.33 20.29
CA GLU A 109 -0.58 -6.09 19.49
C GLU A 109 -1.00 -7.55 19.30
N TRP A 110 -0.23 -8.26 18.47
CA TRP A 110 -0.26 -9.68 18.20
C TRP A 110 -1.43 -10.11 17.32
N GLY A 111 -2.02 -11.28 17.58
CA GLY A 111 -2.85 -11.98 16.60
C GLY A 111 -4.27 -12.30 17.07
N SER A 112 -4.77 -11.68 18.15
CA SER A 112 -6.15 -11.91 18.55
C SER A 112 -7.13 -11.44 17.48
N ARG A 113 -8.28 -12.09 17.38
CA ARG A 113 -9.38 -11.64 16.51
C ARG A 113 -9.75 -10.17 16.75
N LYS A 114 -9.79 -9.77 18.03
CA LYS A 114 -10.04 -8.38 18.44
C LYS A 114 -9.00 -7.41 17.83
N TYR A 115 -7.73 -7.72 17.96
CA TYR A 115 -6.64 -6.90 17.43
C TYR A 115 -6.66 -6.83 15.89
N VAL A 116 -6.86 -7.97 15.22
CA VAL A 116 -6.86 -8.03 13.75
C VAL A 116 -8.01 -7.22 13.15
N ILE A 117 -9.22 -7.32 13.72
CA ILE A 117 -10.37 -6.54 13.26
C ILE A 117 -10.13 -5.04 13.48
N ALA A 118 -9.71 -4.65 14.69
CA ALA A 118 -9.40 -3.26 15.01
C ALA A 118 -8.29 -2.70 14.12
N SER A 119 -7.25 -3.50 13.84
CA SER A 119 -6.15 -3.13 12.94
C SER A 119 -6.63 -2.92 11.51
N CYS A 120 -7.49 -3.79 11.01
CA CYS A 120 -8.08 -3.64 9.67
C CYS A 120 -8.90 -2.34 9.56
N ASP A 121 -9.74 -2.06 10.53
CA ASP A 121 -10.52 -0.82 10.58
C ASP A 121 -9.63 0.42 10.60
N GLN A 122 -8.54 0.38 11.35
CA GLN A 122 -7.57 1.48 11.40
C GLN A 122 -6.81 1.65 10.09
N SER A 123 -6.40 0.55 9.46
CA SER A 123 -5.76 0.58 8.13
C SER A 123 -6.69 1.17 7.07
N LEU A 124 -7.97 0.78 7.08
CA LEU A 124 -8.98 1.33 6.18
C LEU A 124 -9.25 2.82 6.39
N LYS A 125 -9.06 3.33 7.61
CA LYS A 125 -9.15 4.78 7.88
C LYS A 125 -7.93 5.55 7.38
N ARG A 126 -6.76 4.92 7.36
CA ARG A 126 -5.53 5.54 6.84
C ARG A 126 -5.50 5.55 5.32
N MET A 127 -6.01 4.51 4.70
CA MET A 127 -6.04 4.30 3.24
C MET A 127 -7.44 4.38 2.66
#